data_bcd6b8b53d35d2cfeb407db0815711be
#
_entry.id   bcd6b8b53d35d2cfeb407db0815711be
#
_cell.length_a   1.000
_cell.length_b   1.000
_cell.length_c   1.000
_cell.angle_alpha   90.00
_cell.angle_beta   90.00
_cell.angle_gamma   90.00
#
_symmetry.space_group_name_H-M   'P 1'
#
loop_
_entity.id
_entity.type
_entity.pdbx_description
1 polymer ?
#
loop_
_entity_poly.entity_id
_entity_poly.type
_entity_poly.pdbx_seq_one_letter_code
_entity_poly.pdbx_strand_id
1 'polypeptide(L)'
;MKTMIKTLTFLIPLLAAVSAIVPAAAQTGDAARGEYVLNMAGCVACHTVAKDGEFLAGGRELKTDFGSFFTPNITPDRETGIGDWNDEDFVRALREGKSPTGGHYYPTFPYTSYARMTEQDMLDLKAYLDTVPAVRNPVPDHDLPFPFGIRASMFGWKLLFFDDTPFAPDPNQSAAWNRGAYIVNGPGHCGECHTPRNLLGVVDSDRPLAGNANGPDGDAVPNITPGPGGIGDWSADDIVSFLEIGITPDSDFVGGAMTDVVQESTSKLTADDLKAIATYLTSLPPIADAR
;
A
#
# COMPACT_ATOMS: atom_id res chain seq x y z
N MET A 1 -71.55 -37.55 36.64
CA MET A 1 -70.91 -37.41 35.32
C MET A 1 -69.51 -36.81 35.53
N LYS A 2 -68.44 -37.62 35.39
CA LYS A 2 -67.08 -37.18 35.57
C LYS A 2 -66.46 -37.11 34.17
N THR A 3 -66.18 -35.91 33.68
CA THR A 3 -65.53 -35.66 32.37
C THR A 3 -64.02 -35.79 32.53
N MET A 4 -63.43 -36.82 31.92
CA MET A 4 -61.98 -36.99 31.82
C MET A 4 -61.40 -36.10 30.70
N ILE A 5 -60.57 -35.16 31.06
CA ILE A 5 -59.75 -34.37 30.07
C ILE A 5 -58.46 -35.15 29.78
N LYS A 6 -58.29 -35.63 28.54
CA LYS A 6 -57.06 -36.26 28.10
C LYS A 6 -56.11 -35.18 27.64
N THR A 7 -55.03 -35.01 28.40
CA THR A 7 -53.93 -34.12 28.01
C THR A 7 -53.04 -34.81 26.95
N LEU A 8 -52.97 -34.24 25.74
CA LEU A 8 -52.14 -34.73 24.65
C LEU A 8 -50.80 -34.03 24.71
N THR A 9 -49.74 -34.72 25.11
CA THR A 9 -48.38 -34.17 25.17
C THR A 9 -47.72 -34.33 23.79
N PHE A 10 -47.50 -33.24 23.07
CA PHE A 10 -46.70 -33.24 21.83
C PHE A 10 -45.20 -33.16 22.18
N LEU A 11 -44.47 -34.22 21.91
CA LEU A 11 -43.01 -34.20 21.86
C LEU A 11 -42.55 -33.61 20.52
N ILE A 12 -41.95 -32.44 20.56
CA ILE A 12 -41.26 -31.83 19.40
C ILE A 12 -39.81 -32.36 19.40
N PRO A 13 -39.34 -33.05 18.37
CA PRO A 13 -37.94 -33.46 18.28
C PRO A 13 -37.08 -32.23 17.98
N LEU A 14 -36.17 -31.93 18.89
CA LEU A 14 -35.13 -30.91 18.69
C LEU A 14 -34.08 -31.47 17.72
N LEU A 15 -34.17 -31.11 16.45
CA LEU A 15 -33.10 -31.38 15.48
C LEU A 15 -31.93 -30.46 15.79
N ALA A 16 -30.88 -30.97 16.40
CA ALA A 16 -29.61 -30.29 16.53
C ALA A 16 -28.93 -30.26 15.17
N ALA A 17 -28.91 -29.08 14.53
CA ALA A 17 -28.08 -28.84 13.31
C ALA A 17 -26.62 -28.83 13.75
N VAL A 18 -25.88 -29.88 13.45
CA VAL A 18 -24.44 -29.93 13.57
C VAL A 18 -23.87 -29.13 12.38
N SER A 19 -23.53 -27.84 12.61
CA SER A 19 -22.76 -27.05 11.65
C SER A 19 -21.35 -27.65 11.57
N ALA A 20 -21.03 -28.29 10.45
CA ALA A 20 -19.68 -28.72 10.17
C ALA A 20 -18.81 -27.46 9.99
N ILE A 21 -17.88 -27.22 10.92
CA ILE A 21 -16.82 -26.23 10.75
C ILE A 21 -15.88 -26.79 9.67
N VAL A 22 -16.02 -26.31 8.45
CA VAL A 22 -15.03 -26.57 7.39
C VAL A 22 -13.81 -25.73 7.76
N PRO A 23 -12.63 -26.33 8.00
CA PRO A 23 -11.43 -25.54 8.22
C PRO A 23 -11.20 -24.67 7.00
N ALA A 24 -11.03 -23.36 7.17
CA ALA A 24 -10.56 -22.49 6.12
C ALA A 24 -9.20 -23.02 5.65
N ALA A 25 -9.08 -23.34 4.36
CA ALA A 25 -7.78 -23.69 3.80
C ALA A 25 -6.83 -22.53 4.07
N ALA A 26 -5.63 -22.82 4.59
CA ALA A 26 -4.60 -21.82 4.75
C ALA A 26 -4.34 -21.16 3.39
N GLN A 27 -4.41 -19.84 3.32
CA GLN A 27 -4.10 -19.10 2.09
C GLN A 27 -2.61 -19.30 1.80
N THR A 28 -2.29 -19.78 0.62
CA THR A 28 -0.91 -19.92 0.14
C THR A 28 -0.63 -18.82 -0.88
N GLY A 29 0.55 -18.22 -0.82
CA GLY A 29 0.96 -17.20 -1.80
C GLY A 29 1.21 -17.81 -3.18
N ASP A 30 0.92 -17.02 -4.22
CA ASP A 30 1.19 -17.33 -5.62
C ASP A 30 2.25 -16.37 -6.15
N ALA A 31 3.45 -16.87 -6.46
CA ALA A 31 4.57 -16.04 -6.89
C ALA A 31 4.31 -15.29 -8.21
N ALA A 32 3.52 -15.86 -9.15
CA ALA A 32 3.21 -15.17 -10.41
C ALA A 32 2.30 -13.94 -10.17
N ARG A 33 1.32 -14.05 -9.25
CA ARG A 33 0.54 -12.89 -8.81
C ARG A 33 1.39 -11.94 -7.96
N GLY A 34 2.33 -12.48 -7.17
CA GLY A 34 3.23 -11.70 -6.34
C GLY A 34 4.14 -10.76 -7.11
N GLU A 35 4.62 -11.17 -8.29
CA GLU A 35 5.35 -10.29 -9.20
C GLU A 35 4.50 -9.08 -9.63
N TYR A 36 3.24 -9.33 -9.94
CA TYR A 36 2.30 -8.25 -10.26
C TYR A 36 2.06 -7.32 -9.08
N VAL A 37 1.91 -7.86 -7.87
CA VAL A 37 1.75 -7.07 -6.64
C VAL A 37 3.01 -6.24 -6.35
N LEU A 38 4.22 -6.80 -6.56
CA LEU A 38 5.49 -6.07 -6.43
C LEU A 38 5.53 -4.85 -7.35
N ASN A 39 5.13 -5.02 -8.62
CA ASN A 39 5.04 -3.92 -9.57
C ASN A 39 3.99 -2.88 -9.14
N MET A 40 2.80 -3.33 -8.75
CA MET A 40 1.72 -2.47 -8.28
C MET A 40 2.10 -1.66 -7.03
N ALA A 41 2.90 -2.26 -6.13
CA ALA A 41 3.38 -1.61 -4.92
C ALA A 41 4.68 -0.80 -5.11
N GLY A 42 5.25 -0.78 -6.32
CA GLY A 42 6.42 0.03 -6.64
C GLY A 42 7.68 -0.32 -5.85
N CYS A 43 7.81 -1.57 -5.36
CA CYS A 43 8.90 -1.97 -4.46
C CYS A 43 10.29 -1.72 -5.08
N VAL A 44 10.42 -1.94 -6.40
CA VAL A 44 11.68 -1.80 -7.13
C VAL A 44 12.23 -0.38 -7.04
N ALA A 45 11.36 0.62 -7.19
CA ALA A 45 11.74 2.02 -7.16
C ALA A 45 12.47 2.43 -5.87
N CYS A 46 12.08 1.86 -4.72
CA CYS A 46 12.73 2.14 -3.44
C CYS A 46 13.82 1.14 -3.09
N HIS A 47 13.62 -0.15 -3.36
CA HIS A 47 14.51 -1.21 -2.86
C HIS A 47 15.62 -1.61 -3.84
N THR A 48 15.76 -0.90 -4.96
CA THR A 48 16.89 -1.05 -5.89
C THR A 48 17.58 0.28 -6.07
N VAL A 49 18.89 0.35 -5.87
CA VAL A 49 19.66 1.54 -6.15
C VAL A 49 19.72 1.75 -7.67
N ALA A 50 19.41 2.97 -8.15
CA ALA A 50 19.41 3.28 -9.57
C ALA A 50 20.76 2.98 -10.22
N LYS A 51 20.74 2.52 -11.47
CA LYS A 51 21.84 2.23 -12.39
C LYS A 51 22.64 0.96 -12.10
N ASP A 52 23.19 0.78 -10.88
CA ASP A 52 24.15 -0.31 -10.61
C ASP A 52 23.76 -1.13 -9.38
N GLY A 53 22.60 -0.89 -8.77
CA GLY A 53 22.14 -1.63 -7.61
C GLY A 53 21.62 -3.01 -7.97
N GLU A 54 21.93 -3.98 -7.13
CA GLU A 54 21.35 -5.32 -7.23
C GLU A 54 19.84 -5.26 -6.93
N PHE A 55 19.07 -6.02 -7.70
CA PHE A 55 17.61 -6.02 -7.66
C PHE A 55 17.09 -6.32 -6.24
N LEU A 56 16.29 -5.40 -5.70
CA LEU A 56 15.66 -5.48 -4.37
C LEU A 56 16.64 -5.59 -3.18
N ALA A 57 17.94 -5.35 -3.40
CA ALA A 57 18.93 -5.45 -2.35
C ALA A 57 18.99 -4.25 -1.39
N GLY A 58 18.18 -3.21 -1.61
CA GLY A 58 18.12 -2.02 -0.75
C GLY A 58 19.32 -1.09 -0.90
N GLY A 59 19.47 -0.17 0.05
CA GLY A 59 20.57 0.78 0.09
C GLY A 59 20.28 2.14 -0.56
N ARG A 60 19.11 2.34 -1.18
CA ARG A 60 18.71 3.65 -1.70
C ARG A 60 18.47 4.62 -0.53
N GLU A 61 19.10 5.79 -0.59
CA GLU A 61 18.85 6.88 0.33
C GLU A 61 17.55 7.61 -0.05
N LEU A 62 16.68 7.80 0.94
CA LEU A 62 15.48 8.60 0.86
C LEU A 62 15.64 9.81 1.79
N LYS A 63 15.83 10.99 1.22
CA LYS A 63 15.96 12.24 1.95
C LYS A 63 14.60 12.80 2.31
N THR A 64 14.44 13.19 3.57
CA THR A 64 13.20 13.76 4.12
C THR A 64 13.53 14.91 5.08
N ASP A 65 12.51 15.67 5.47
CA ASP A 65 12.65 16.70 6.52
C ASP A 65 13.06 16.13 7.90
N PHE A 66 12.95 14.80 8.06
CA PHE A 66 13.31 14.10 9.30
C PHE A 66 14.72 13.50 9.28
N GLY A 67 15.43 13.59 8.16
CA GLY A 67 16.75 12.99 7.91
C GLY A 67 16.73 12.00 6.78
N SER A 68 17.82 11.24 6.65
CA SER A 68 18.02 10.25 5.60
C SER A 68 17.62 8.86 6.06
N PHE A 69 16.73 8.23 5.29
CA PHE A 69 16.38 6.81 5.46
C PHE A 69 17.06 5.99 4.38
N PHE A 70 17.53 4.80 4.74
CA PHE A 70 18.08 3.85 3.77
C PHE A 70 17.13 2.67 3.65
N THR A 71 16.74 2.34 2.40
CA THR A 71 15.81 1.25 2.15
C THR A 71 16.46 -0.10 2.48
N PRO A 72 15.76 -1.01 3.16
CA PRO A 72 16.34 -2.31 3.52
C PRO A 72 16.45 -3.23 2.32
N ASN A 73 17.33 -4.23 2.44
CA ASN A 73 17.37 -5.39 1.56
C ASN A 73 16.10 -6.24 1.78
N ILE A 74 15.33 -6.48 0.73
CA ILE A 74 14.11 -7.32 0.77
C ILE A 74 14.26 -8.60 -0.08
N THR A 75 15.50 -8.96 -0.46
CA THR A 75 15.79 -10.27 -1.04
C THR A 75 15.71 -11.37 0.03
N PRO A 76 15.60 -12.66 -0.35
CA PRO A 76 15.58 -13.77 0.59
C PRO A 76 16.98 -14.12 1.16
N ASP A 77 17.86 -13.12 1.26
CA ASP A 77 19.11 -13.29 2.02
C ASP A 77 18.81 -13.38 3.52
N ARG A 78 19.39 -14.39 4.18
CA ARG A 78 19.08 -14.67 5.59
C ARG A 78 19.80 -13.76 6.58
N GLU A 79 20.92 -13.15 6.17
CA GLU A 79 21.71 -12.30 7.07
C GLU A 79 21.32 -10.83 6.98
N THR A 80 21.03 -10.34 5.77
CA THR A 80 20.83 -8.92 5.51
C THR A 80 19.47 -8.57 4.92
N GLY A 81 18.69 -9.58 4.50
CA GLY A 81 17.38 -9.45 3.88
C GLY A 81 16.25 -10.03 4.73
N ILE A 82 15.24 -10.56 4.07
CA ILE A 82 14.02 -11.10 4.69
C ILE A 82 13.94 -12.64 4.64
N GLY A 83 15.06 -13.34 4.36
CA GLY A 83 15.07 -14.78 4.13
C GLY A 83 14.70 -15.64 5.36
N ASP A 84 14.75 -15.08 6.56
CA ASP A 84 14.30 -15.75 7.79
C ASP A 84 12.87 -15.38 8.22
N TRP A 85 12.19 -14.54 7.44
CA TRP A 85 10.80 -14.13 7.76
C TRP A 85 9.80 -15.17 7.28
N ASN A 86 8.90 -15.55 8.16
CA ASN A 86 7.71 -16.31 7.77
C ASN A 86 6.59 -15.38 7.25
N ASP A 87 5.51 -15.97 6.76
CA ASP A 87 4.38 -15.23 6.19
C ASP A 87 3.75 -14.26 7.22
N GLU A 88 3.63 -14.67 8.49
CA GLU A 88 3.08 -13.83 9.55
C GLU A 88 3.98 -12.61 9.83
N ASP A 89 5.29 -12.79 9.83
CA ASP A 89 6.25 -11.69 10.00
C ASP A 89 6.13 -10.67 8.87
N PHE A 90 5.99 -11.16 7.63
CA PHE A 90 5.87 -10.31 6.46
C PHE A 90 4.54 -9.56 6.45
N VAL A 91 3.43 -10.26 6.66
CA VAL A 91 2.10 -9.64 6.75
C VAL A 91 2.06 -8.59 7.88
N ARG A 92 2.64 -8.90 9.03
CA ARG A 92 2.72 -7.96 10.15
C ARG A 92 3.55 -6.72 9.84
N ALA A 93 4.63 -6.87 9.08
CA ALA A 93 5.44 -5.74 8.63
C ALA A 93 4.65 -4.78 7.75
N LEU A 94 3.91 -5.29 6.77
CA LEU A 94 3.09 -4.50 5.85
C LEU A 94 1.83 -3.94 6.52
N ARG A 95 1.13 -4.75 7.29
CA ARG A 95 -0.15 -4.38 7.90
C ARG A 95 0.00 -3.50 9.13
N GLU A 96 0.95 -3.84 9.99
CA GLU A 96 1.11 -3.17 11.26
C GLU A 96 2.35 -2.28 11.33
N GLY A 97 3.22 -2.28 10.32
CA GLY A 97 4.51 -1.56 10.37
C GLY A 97 5.37 -2.01 11.55
N LYS A 98 5.45 -3.33 11.82
CA LYS A 98 6.25 -3.92 12.88
C LYS A 98 7.24 -4.95 12.34
N SER A 99 8.46 -4.90 12.83
CA SER A 99 9.48 -5.89 12.51
C SER A 99 9.21 -7.24 13.21
N PRO A 100 9.82 -8.36 12.76
CA PRO A 100 9.75 -9.64 13.44
C PRO A 100 10.17 -9.58 14.92
N THR A 101 11.09 -8.68 15.26
CA THR A 101 11.59 -8.47 16.62
C THR A 101 10.72 -7.51 17.46
N GLY A 102 9.58 -7.03 16.91
CA GLY A 102 8.63 -6.17 17.59
C GLY A 102 8.94 -4.67 17.51
N GLY A 103 10.00 -4.26 16.80
CA GLY A 103 10.31 -2.84 16.56
C GLY A 103 9.32 -2.19 15.60
N HIS A 104 8.95 -0.93 15.84
CA HIS A 104 8.08 -0.17 14.94
C HIS A 104 8.88 0.42 13.77
N TYR A 105 8.34 0.33 12.56
CA TYR A 105 8.90 1.02 11.39
C TYR A 105 8.50 2.49 11.38
N TYR A 106 9.33 3.31 10.72
CA TYR A 106 8.99 4.68 10.37
C TYR A 106 8.02 4.69 9.18
N PRO A 107 7.11 5.68 9.08
CA PRO A 107 6.13 5.74 7.99
C PRO A 107 6.73 6.10 6.62
N THR A 108 8.06 6.27 6.52
CA THR A 108 8.79 6.26 5.25
C THR A 108 8.68 4.90 4.54
N PHE A 109 8.52 3.81 5.28
CA PHE A 109 7.96 2.57 4.80
C PHE A 109 6.42 2.74 4.78
N PRO A 110 5.74 2.74 3.62
CA PRO A 110 4.34 3.15 3.51
C PRO A 110 3.34 2.10 4.04
N TYR A 111 3.61 1.54 5.22
CA TYR A 111 2.69 0.61 5.88
C TYR A 111 1.34 1.25 6.18
N THR A 112 1.27 2.57 6.26
CA THR A 112 0.03 3.35 6.40
C THR A 112 -0.93 3.13 5.24
N SER A 113 -0.41 2.89 4.06
CA SER A 113 -1.16 2.52 2.87
C SER A 113 -1.23 0.99 2.70
N TYR A 114 -0.11 0.29 2.91
CA TYR A 114 -0.08 -1.18 2.77
C TYR A 114 -0.99 -1.92 3.74
N ALA A 115 -1.33 -1.35 4.89
CA ALA A 115 -2.34 -1.89 5.80
C ALA A 115 -3.70 -2.15 5.12
N ARG A 116 -4.00 -1.41 4.03
CA ARG A 116 -5.21 -1.58 3.21
C ARG A 116 -5.14 -2.74 2.22
N MET A 117 -3.96 -3.32 1.99
CA MET A 117 -3.81 -4.47 1.09
C MET A 117 -4.57 -5.70 1.62
N THR A 118 -5.03 -6.52 0.69
CA THR A 118 -5.55 -7.83 1.06
C THR A 118 -4.42 -8.71 1.58
N GLU A 119 -4.75 -9.60 2.51
CA GLU A 119 -3.76 -10.55 3.03
C GLU A 119 -3.24 -11.48 1.92
N GLN A 120 -4.12 -11.85 0.96
CA GLN A 120 -3.71 -12.64 -0.18
C GLN A 120 -2.65 -11.94 -1.04
N ASP A 121 -2.80 -10.65 -1.33
CA ASP A 121 -1.79 -9.90 -2.08
C ASP A 121 -0.47 -9.80 -1.32
N MET A 122 -0.50 -9.68 0.02
CA MET A 122 0.72 -9.70 0.84
C MET A 122 1.41 -11.07 0.78
N LEU A 123 0.64 -12.16 0.86
CA LEU A 123 1.17 -13.53 0.77
C LEU A 123 1.72 -13.84 -0.63
N ASP A 124 1.04 -13.38 -1.68
CA ASP A 124 1.50 -13.51 -3.06
C ASP A 124 2.82 -12.77 -3.26
N LEU A 125 2.91 -11.54 -2.77
CA LEU A 125 4.14 -10.75 -2.79
C LEU A 125 5.29 -11.47 -2.06
N LYS A 126 5.03 -12.01 -0.86
CA LYS A 126 6.03 -12.80 -0.11
C LYS A 126 6.50 -13.99 -0.91
N ALA A 127 5.56 -14.75 -1.50
CA ALA A 127 5.88 -15.90 -2.32
C ALA A 127 6.78 -15.55 -3.52
N TYR A 128 6.56 -14.38 -4.16
CA TYR A 128 7.45 -13.91 -5.22
C TYR A 128 8.83 -13.52 -4.69
N LEU A 129 8.90 -12.76 -3.60
CA LEU A 129 10.16 -12.33 -3.00
C LEU A 129 11.03 -13.52 -2.57
N ASP A 130 10.43 -14.65 -2.22
CA ASP A 130 11.17 -15.88 -1.91
C ASP A 130 11.80 -16.55 -3.15
N THR A 131 11.39 -16.16 -4.37
CA THR A 131 11.94 -16.70 -5.61
C THR A 131 13.07 -15.86 -6.21
N VAL A 132 13.22 -14.59 -5.78
CA VAL A 132 14.28 -13.73 -6.32
C VAL A 132 15.67 -14.18 -5.80
N PRO A 133 16.75 -13.87 -6.54
CA PRO A 133 18.09 -14.18 -6.06
C PRO A 133 18.39 -13.54 -4.70
N ALA A 134 18.92 -14.33 -3.76
CA ALA A 134 19.39 -13.81 -2.49
C ALA A 134 20.66 -12.99 -2.71
N VAL A 135 20.65 -11.73 -2.26
CA VAL A 135 21.79 -10.82 -2.35
C VAL A 135 22.19 -10.40 -0.95
N ARG A 136 23.44 -10.67 -0.57
CA ARG A 136 23.97 -10.19 0.71
C ARG A 136 24.37 -8.72 0.57
N ASN A 137 23.57 -7.81 1.14
CA ASN A 137 23.84 -6.38 1.13
C ASN A 137 23.54 -5.76 2.51
N PRO A 138 24.55 -5.52 3.34
CA PRO A 138 24.38 -4.77 4.59
C PRO A 138 24.16 -3.30 4.27
N VAL A 139 22.93 -2.82 4.48
CA VAL A 139 22.58 -1.42 4.27
C VAL A 139 22.96 -0.57 5.49
N PRO A 140 23.27 0.74 5.30
CA PRO A 140 23.54 1.64 6.42
C PRO A 140 22.33 1.82 7.34
N ASP A 141 22.60 2.16 8.60
CA ASP A 141 21.58 2.66 9.51
C ASP A 141 21.03 4.00 9.03
N HIS A 142 19.78 4.33 9.40
CA HIS A 142 19.21 5.63 9.09
C HIS A 142 19.97 6.76 9.77
N ASP A 143 20.17 7.86 9.06
CA ASP A 143 20.78 9.09 9.60
C ASP A 143 19.68 10.09 9.96
N LEU A 144 19.23 10.01 11.22
CA LEU A 144 18.11 10.79 11.74
C LEU A 144 18.57 11.67 12.90
N PRO A 145 18.47 13.01 12.79
CA PRO A 145 18.82 13.91 13.88
C PRO A 145 17.89 13.72 15.08
N PHE A 146 18.38 14.05 16.28
CA PHE A 146 17.54 14.08 17.47
C PHE A 146 16.39 15.10 17.30
N PRO A 147 15.13 14.75 17.65
CA PRO A 147 14.69 13.53 18.36
C PRO A 147 14.22 12.41 17.45
N PHE A 148 14.28 12.52 16.12
CA PHE A 148 13.66 11.61 15.15
C PHE A 148 14.29 10.21 15.14
N GLY A 149 15.53 10.06 15.59
CA GLY A 149 16.19 8.77 15.78
C GLY A 149 15.63 7.92 16.94
N ILE A 150 14.72 8.47 17.77
CA ILE A 150 14.10 7.70 18.86
C ILE A 150 12.96 6.82 18.31
N ARG A 151 13.31 5.63 17.83
CA ARG A 151 12.35 4.68 17.22
C ARG A 151 11.14 4.34 18.11
N ALA A 152 11.33 4.33 19.43
CA ALA A 152 10.23 4.09 20.38
C ALA A 152 9.09 5.13 20.27
N SER A 153 9.37 6.35 19.77
CA SER A 153 8.35 7.37 19.54
C SER A 153 7.29 6.93 18.51
N MET A 154 7.64 6.01 17.62
CA MET A 154 6.72 5.47 16.61
C MET A 154 5.56 4.69 17.21
N PHE A 155 5.70 4.13 18.40
CA PHE A 155 4.56 3.56 19.12
C PHE A 155 3.48 4.61 19.42
N GLY A 156 3.87 5.75 19.98
CA GLY A 156 2.94 6.85 20.27
C GLY A 156 2.35 7.47 18.99
N TRP A 157 3.20 7.65 17.97
CA TRP A 157 2.75 8.16 16.67
C TRP A 157 1.67 7.26 16.07
N LYS A 158 1.88 5.94 16.05
CA LYS A 158 0.91 4.97 15.51
C LYS A 158 -0.38 4.95 16.33
N LEU A 159 -0.29 5.01 17.65
CA LEU A 159 -1.48 5.05 18.50
C LEU A 159 -2.40 6.24 18.20
N LEU A 160 -1.83 7.36 17.76
CA LEU A 160 -2.57 8.60 17.51
C LEU A 160 -3.01 8.76 16.06
N PHE A 161 -2.27 8.21 15.09
CA PHE A 161 -2.40 8.60 13.69
C PHE A 161 -2.49 7.42 12.71
N PHE A 162 -2.26 6.19 13.15
CA PHE A 162 -2.28 5.04 12.27
C PHE A 162 -3.61 4.30 12.35
N ASP A 163 -4.19 4.08 11.18
CA ASP A 163 -5.38 3.25 10.96
C ASP A 163 -4.98 2.03 10.13
N ASP A 164 -5.07 0.84 10.72
CA ASP A 164 -4.74 -0.44 10.10
C ASP A 164 -5.96 -1.15 9.47
N THR A 165 -7.06 -0.42 9.29
CA THR A 165 -8.28 -0.97 8.69
C THR A 165 -8.03 -1.40 7.24
N PRO A 166 -8.25 -2.68 6.90
CA PRO A 166 -8.13 -3.16 5.53
C PRO A 166 -9.12 -2.47 4.59
N PHE A 167 -8.77 -2.41 3.30
CA PHE A 167 -9.67 -1.90 2.29
C PHE A 167 -10.97 -2.73 2.24
N ALA A 168 -12.09 -2.04 2.25
CA ALA A 168 -13.41 -2.62 2.04
C ALA A 168 -14.05 -2.02 0.79
N PRO A 169 -14.49 -2.84 -0.19
CA PRO A 169 -15.17 -2.34 -1.37
C PRO A 169 -16.48 -1.62 -1.01
N ASP A 170 -16.75 -0.47 -1.66
CA ASP A 170 -18.05 0.19 -1.56
C ASP A 170 -19.07 -0.55 -2.45
N PRO A 171 -20.14 -1.12 -1.87
CA PRO A 171 -21.16 -1.86 -2.63
C PRO A 171 -21.97 -0.98 -3.58
N ASN A 172 -21.93 0.35 -3.43
CA ASN A 172 -22.63 1.30 -4.29
C ASN A 172 -21.80 1.73 -5.51
N GLN A 173 -20.52 1.32 -5.58
CA GLN A 173 -19.61 1.66 -6.64
C GLN A 173 -19.36 0.47 -7.59
N SER A 174 -18.90 0.76 -8.80
CA SER A 174 -18.56 -0.28 -9.76
C SER A 174 -17.33 -1.08 -9.33
N ALA A 175 -17.16 -2.27 -9.89
CA ALA A 175 -15.96 -3.10 -9.67
C ALA A 175 -14.69 -2.36 -10.11
N ALA A 176 -14.72 -1.63 -11.22
CA ALA A 176 -13.58 -0.84 -11.69
C ALA A 176 -13.24 0.29 -10.72
N TRP A 177 -14.24 1.00 -10.22
CA TRP A 177 -14.02 2.04 -9.20
C TRP A 177 -13.37 1.46 -7.94
N ASN A 178 -13.93 0.36 -7.42
CA ASN A 178 -13.39 -0.30 -6.23
C ASN A 178 -11.96 -0.81 -6.43
N ARG A 179 -11.66 -1.32 -7.62
CA ARG A 179 -10.29 -1.75 -7.97
C ARG A 179 -9.33 -0.58 -8.02
N GLY A 180 -9.71 0.54 -8.64
CA GLY A 180 -8.93 1.77 -8.66
C GLY A 180 -8.70 2.35 -7.27
N ALA A 181 -9.77 2.41 -6.44
CA ALA A 181 -9.69 2.85 -5.06
C ALA A 181 -8.72 1.97 -4.23
N TYR A 182 -8.77 0.65 -4.42
CA TYR A 182 -7.85 -0.28 -3.79
C TYR A 182 -6.39 -0.01 -4.18
N ILE A 183 -6.12 0.13 -5.48
CA ILE A 183 -4.75 0.37 -5.95
C ILE A 183 -4.22 1.71 -5.42
N VAL A 184 -4.97 2.79 -5.59
CA VAL A 184 -4.54 4.16 -5.23
C VAL A 184 -4.31 4.32 -3.73
N ASN A 185 -5.18 3.74 -2.89
CA ASN A 185 -5.12 3.92 -1.43
C ASN A 185 -4.38 2.79 -0.70
N GLY A 186 -4.13 1.68 -1.36
CA GLY A 186 -3.43 0.52 -0.81
C GLY A 186 -2.03 0.36 -1.43
N PRO A 187 -1.82 -0.67 -2.31
CA PRO A 187 -0.49 -1.00 -2.82
C PRO A 187 0.18 0.14 -3.59
N GLY A 188 -0.55 0.88 -4.42
CA GLY A 188 0.01 2.01 -5.19
C GLY A 188 0.35 3.25 -4.35
N HIS A 189 -0.15 3.34 -3.12
CA HIS A 189 0.14 4.35 -2.10
C HIS A 189 0.28 5.80 -2.62
N CYS A 190 -0.49 6.18 -3.63
CA CYS A 190 -0.39 7.49 -4.29
C CYS A 190 -0.51 8.66 -3.30
N GLY A 191 -1.37 8.49 -2.26
CA GLY A 191 -1.56 9.47 -1.20
C GLY A 191 -0.33 9.77 -0.36
N GLU A 192 0.68 8.89 -0.35
CA GLU A 192 1.91 9.12 0.42
C GLU A 192 2.71 10.31 -0.11
N CYS A 193 2.66 10.56 -1.41
CA CYS A 193 3.28 11.72 -2.05
C CYS A 193 2.27 12.83 -2.36
N HIS A 194 1.08 12.45 -2.85
CA HIS A 194 0.09 13.41 -3.37
C HIS A 194 -0.85 14.00 -2.31
N THR A 195 -0.63 13.76 -1.02
CA THR A 195 -1.42 14.34 0.08
C THR A 195 -0.52 15.22 0.95
N PRO A 196 -0.96 16.42 1.36
CA PRO A 196 -0.18 17.29 2.23
C PRO A 196 0.12 16.61 3.58
N ARG A 197 1.21 16.99 4.20
CA ARG A 197 1.60 16.47 5.53
C ARG A 197 1.81 17.60 6.52
N ASN A 198 1.52 17.34 7.78
CA ASN A 198 1.86 18.23 8.86
C ASN A 198 3.31 18.00 9.35
N LEU A 199 3.75 18.80 10.32
CA LEU A 199 5.12 18.74 10.90
C LEU A 199 5.46 17.40 11.58
N LEU A 200 4.48 16.54 11.84
CA LEU A 200 4.67 15.19 12.39
C LEU A 200 4.68 14.12 11.30
N GLY A 201 4.67 14.52 10.01
CA GLY A 201 4.63 13.61 8.88
C GLY A 201 3.27 12.93 8.66
N VAL A 202 2.22 13.37 9.35
CA VAL A 202 0.87 12.83 9.22
C VAL A 202 0.19 13.44 8.00
N VAL A 203 -0.40 12.60 7.15
CA VAL A 203 -1.17 13.05 5.97
C VAL A 203 -2.42 13.81 6.39
N ASP A 204 -2.79 14.83 5.63
CA ASP A 204 -4.01 15.60 5.82
C ASP A 204 -5.21 14.83 5.26
N SER A 205 -5.97 14.20 6.13
CA SER A 205 -7.16 13.42 5.76
C SER A 205 -8.30 14.25 5.18
N ASP A 206 -8.30 15.57 5.39
CA ASP A 206 -9.33 16.46 4.86
C ASP A 206 -9.02 16.88 3.41
N ARG A 207 -7.78 16.72 2.96
CA ARG A 207 -7.33 17.06 1.61
C ARG A 207 -6.56 15.91 0.94
N PRO A 208 -7.15 14.69 0.86
CA PRO A 208 -6.48 13.54 0.26
C PRO A 208 -6.20 13.81 -1.22
N LEU A 209 -5.00 13.45 -1.67
CA LEU A 209 -4.58 13.56 -3.07
C LEU A 209 -4.56 15.00 -3.64
N ALA A 210 -4.63 16.03 -2.79
CA ALA A 210 -4.71 17.44 -3.20
C ALA A 210 -3.34 18.07 -3.52
N GLY A 211 -2.28 17.28 -3.63
CA GLY A 211 -0.92 17.75 -3.82
C GLY A 211 -0.16 17.96 -2.49
N ASN A 212 1.13 18.17 -2.60
CA ASN A 212 2.01 18.38 -1.46
C ASN A 212 3.15 19.35 -1.85
N ALA A 213 3.34 20.42 -1.10
CA ALA A 213 4.40 21.40 -1.36
C ALA A 213 5.81 20.84 -1.10
N ASN A 214 5.93 19.84 -0.24
CA ASN A 214 7.20 19.25 0.18
C ASN A 214 7.13 17.72 -0.01
N GLY A 215 7.27 17.27 -1.24
CA GLY A 215 7.31 15.85 -1.59
C GLY A 215 8.73 15.27 -1.50
N PRO A 216 8.95 14.11 -2.11
CA PRO A 216 10.27 13.49 -2.19
C PRO A 216 11.31 14.46 -2.76
N ASP A 217 12.51 14.43 -2.20
CA ASP A 217 13.64 15.29 -2.56
C ASP A 217 13.36 16.81 -2.45
N GLY A 218 12.27 17.21 -1.76
CA GLY A 218 11.85 18.60 -1.61
C GLY A 218 11.06 19.16 -2.80
N ASP A 219 10.72 18.34 -3.76
CA ASP A 219 9.94 18.74 -4.93
C ASP A 219 8.44 18.85 -4.60
N ALA A 220 7.77 19.82 -5.23
CA ALA A 220 6.31 19.90 -5.12
C ALA A 220 5.63 18.79 -5.92
N VAL A 221 4.69 18.09 -5.27
CA VAL A 221 3.91 17.00 -5.87
C VAL A 221 2.53 17.50 -6.26
N PRO A 222 2.07 17.27 -7.52
CA PRO A 222 0.82 17.85 -8.00
C PRO A 222 -0.44 17.27 -7.32
N ASN A 223 -1.51 18.07 -7.35
CA ASN A 223 -2.86 17.62 -7.05
C ASN A 223 -3.33 16.62 -8.13
N ILE A 224 -3.83 15.47 -7.72
CA ILE A 224 -4.40 14.45 -8.61
C ILE A 224 -5.91 14.24 -8.39
N THR A 225 -6.58 15.22 -7.79
CA THR A 225 -8.05 15.31 -7.78
C THR A 225 -8.54 16.16 -8.97
N PRO A 226 -9.85 16.09 -9.34
CA PRO A 226 -10.43 16.95 -10.38
C PRO A 226 -10.53 18.44 -10.01
N GLY A 227 -9.96 18.85 -8.87
CA GLY A 227 -10.02 20.23 -8.41
C GLY A 227 -9.11 21.20 -9.15
N PRO A 228 -9.22 22.51 -8.88
CA PRO A 228 -8.35 23.52 -9.46
C PRO A 228 -6.87 23.23 -9.19
N GLY A 229 -6.05 23.28 -10.22
CA GLY A 229 -4.62 22.94 -10.16
C GLY A 229 -4.32 21.42 -10.15
N GLY A 230 -5.35 20.60 -10.30
CA GLY A 230 -5.27 19.13 -10.40
C GLY A 230 -5.56 18.63 -11.82
N ILE A 231 -6.09 17.41 -11.91
CA ILE A 231 -6.33 16.69 -13.17
C ILE A 231 -7.74 16.88 -13.73
N GLY A 232 -8.46 17.95 -13.34
CA GLY A 232 -9.87 18.16 -13.74
C GLY A 232 -10.10 18.27 -15.25
N ASP A 233 -9.09 18.73 -16.00
CA ASP A 233 -9.14 18.85 -17.45
C ASP A 233 -8.61 17.59 -18.18
N TRP A 234 -8.14 16.59 -17.44
CA TRP A 234 -7.63 15.35 -18.01
C TRP A 234 -8.76 14.36 -18.27
N SER A 235 -8.76 13.76 -19.45
CA SER A 235 -9.62 12.60 -19.71
C SER A 235 -9.10 11.35 -19.01
N ALA A 236 -9.94 10.32 -18.90
CA ALA A 236 -9.48 9.02 -18.39
C ALA A 236 -8.36 8.43 -19.24
N ASP A 237 -8.38 8.64 -20.55
CA ASP A 237 -7.33 8.16 -21.46
C ASP A 237 -6.02 8.94 -21.27
N ASP A 238 -6.06 10.22 -20.93
CA ASP A 238 -4.86 10.99 -20.57
C ASP A 238 -4.20 10.43 -19.31
N ILE A 239 -5.00 10.11 -18.29
CA ILE A 239 -4.49 9.50 -17.06
C ILE A 239 -3.86 8.12 -17.35
N VAL A 240 -4.53 7.29 -18.15
CA VAL A 240 -3.99 5.98 -18.58
C VAL A 240 -2.67 6.16 -19.31
N SER A 241 -2.61 7.07 -20.30
CA SER A 241 -1.40 7.36 -21.08
C SER A 241 -0.26 7.86 -20.19
N PHE A 242 -0.56 8.77 -19.25
CA PHE A 242 0.42 9.25 -18.28
C PHE A 242 0.98 8.13 -17.40
N LEU A 243 0.13 7.27 -16.86
CA LEU A 243 0.56 6.16 -16.00
C LEU A 243 1.29 5.06 -16.76
N GLU A 244 0.99 4.86 -18.05
CA GLU A 244 1.60 3.84 -18.89
C GLU A 244 2.96 4.27 -19.45
N ILE A 245 3.06 5.50 -19.98
CA ILE A 245 4.24 5.95 -20.73
C ILE A 245 4.80 7.30 -20.27
N GLY A 246 4.22 7.92 -19.24
CA GLY A 246 4.72 9.16 -18.65
C GLY A 246 4.53 10.42 -19.49
N ILE A 247 3.53 10.46 -20.37
CA ILE A 247 3.26 11.64 -21.22
C ILE A 247 2.01 12.37 -20.72
N THR A 248 2.13 13.67 -20.47
CA THR A 248 1.01 14.54 -20.07
C THR A 248 0.15 14.93 -21.29
N PRO A 249 -1.10 15.43 -21.12
CA PRO A 249 -1.92 15.92 -22.22
C PRO A 249 -1.27 17.02 -23.04
N ASP A 250 -0.38 17.82 -22.44
CA ASP A 250 0.38 18.87 -23.12
C ASP A 250 1.60 18.34 -23.85
N SER A 251 1.74 17.03 -23.96
CA SER A 251 2.89 16.33 -24.60
C SER A 251 4.23 16.56 -23.88
N ASP A 252 4.19 16.86 -22.60
CA ASP A 252 5.36 16.92 -21.74
C ASP A 252 5.64 15.54 -21.13
N PHE A 253 6.89 15.34 -20.69
CA PHE A 253 7.29 14.09 -20.05
C PHE A 253 7.25 14.20 -18.53
N VAL A 254 6.91 13.08 -17.89
CA VAL A 254 7.00 12.93 -16.45
C VAL A 254 8.41 13.24 -15.95
N GLY A 255 8.51 13.91 -14.80
CA GLY A 255 9.78 14.27 -14.16
C GLY A 255 9.83 13.89 -12.68
N GLY A 256 11.00 14.10 -12.07
CA GLY A 256 11.22 13.86 -10.65
C GLY A 256 10.96 12.41 -10.23
N ALA A 257 10.56 12.21 -8.98
CA ALA A 257 10.29 10.89 -8.41
C ALA A 257 9.19 10.11 -9.16
N MET A 258 8.25 10.82 -9.82
CA MET A 258 7.19 10.15 -10.58
C MET A 258 7.71 9.39 -11.80
N THR A 259 8.91 9.74 -12.31
CA THR A 259 9.59 8.96 -13.37
C THR A 259 9.83 7.51 -12.91
N ASP A 260 10.37 7.32 -11.71
CA ASP A 260 10.60 5.98 -11.15
C ASP A 260 9.27 5.23 -10.94
N VAL A 261 8.21 5.95 -10.51
CA VAL A 261 6.87 5.35 -10.34
C VAL A 261 6.33 4.85 -11.67
N VAL A 262 6.44 5.63 -12.75
CA VAL A 262 6.00 5.17 -14.07
C VAL A 262 6.85 4.00 -14.54
N GLN A 263 8.16 4.10 -14.50
CA GLN A 263 9.07 3.10 -15.07
C GLN A 263 9.04 1.78 -14.29
N GLU A 264 8.98 1.83 -12.95
CA GLU A 264 9.13 0.66 -12.11
C GLU A 264 7.80 0.13 -11.54
N SER A 265 6.69 0.84 -11.77
CA SER A 265 5.37 0.44 -11.25
C SER A 265 4.29 0.55 -12.32
N THR A 266 3.77 1.75 -12.58
CA THR A 266 2.50 1.91 -13.30
C THR A 266 2.54 1.44 -14.76
N SER A 267 3.68 1.56 -15.47
CA SER A 267 3.84 1.03 -16.84
C SER A 267 3.75 -0.50 -16.92
N LYS A 268 3.88 -1.19 -15.79
CA LYS A 268 3.81 -2.66 -15.70
C LYS A 268 2.41 -3.16 -15.31
N LEU A 269 1.46 -2.25 -15.09
CA LEU A 269 0.08 -2.60 -14.76
C LEU A 269 -0.70 -3.00 -16.00
N THR A 270 -1.74 -3.80 -15.80
CA THR A 270 -2.67 -4.14 -16.88
C THR A 270 -3.47 -2.91 -17.33
N ALA A 271 -3.88 -2.89 -18.60
CA ALA A 271 -4.74 -1.83 -19.11
C ALA A 271 -6.05 -1.68 -18.30
N ASP A 272 -6.57 -2.77 -17.74
CA ASP A 272 -7.79 -2.73 -16.91
C ASP A 272 -7.52 -2.05 -15.57
N ASP A 273 -6.37 -2.29 -14.94
CA ASP A 273 -5.99 -1.63 -13.69
C ASP A 273 -5.67 -0.14 -13.90
N LEU A 274 -5.01 0.22 -15.00
CA LEU A 274 -4.81 1.63 -15.36
C LEU A 274 -6.14 2.38 -15.57
N LYS A 275 -7.09 1.74 -16.26
CA LYS A 275 -8.46 2.28 -16.41
C LYS A 275 -9.22 2.36 -15.10
N ALA A 276 -9.01 1.39 -14.21
CA ALA A 276 -9.60 1.40 -12.87
C ALA A 276 -9.08 2.58 -12.04
N ILE A 277 -7.76 2.82 -12.06
CA ILE A 277 -7.14 4.00 -11.42
C ILE A 277 -7.75 5.29 -11.98
N ALA A 278 -7.82 5.44 -13.32
CA ALA A 278 -8.40 6.61 -13.96
C ALA A 278 -9.88 6.80 -13.57
N THR A 279 -10.66 5.71 -13.54
CA THR A 279 -12.07 5.73 -13.11
C THR A 279 -12.21 6.23 -11.68
N TYR A 280 -11.34 5.80 -10.78
CA TYR A 280 -11.36 6.26 -9.39
C TYR A 280 -10.95 7.73 -9.28
N LEU A 281 -9.81 8.13 -9.84
CA LEU A 281 -9.29 9.49 -9.73
C LEU A 281 -10.23 10.54 -10.32
N THR A 282 -10.83 10.28 -11.48
CA THR A 282 -11.78 11.20 -12.11
C THR A 282 -13.11 11.32 -11.37
N SER A 283 -13.46 10.36 -10.52
CA SER A 283 -14.68 10.37 -9.70
C SER A 283 -14.51 11.06 -8.35
N LEU A 284 -13.30 11.43 -7.98
CA LEU A 284 -13.02 12.07 -6.69
C LEU A 284 -13.70 13.46 -6.60
N PRO A 285 -14.09 13.91 -5.40
CA PRO A 285 -14.51 15.29 -5.21
C PRO A 285 -13.35 16.23 -5.57
N PRO A 286 -13.65 17.37 -6.22
CA PRO A 286 -12.66 18.38 -6.54
C PRO A 286 -12.13 19.03 -5.26
N ILE A 287 -10.83 18.94 -5.03
CA ILE A 287 -10.14 19.58 -3.91
C ILE A 287 -9.16 20.61 -4.47
N ALA A 288 -9.10 21.79 -3.87
CA ALA A 288 -8.15 22.82 -4.27
C ALA A 288 -6.70 22.35 -4.00
N ASP A 289 -5.79 22.74 -4.89
CA ASP A 289 -4.37 22.44 -4.77
C ASP A 289 -3.81 22.89 -3.40
N ALA A 290 -3.09 22.00 -2.76
CA ALA A 290 -2.50 22.22 -1.43
C ALA A 290 -1.02 22.64 -1.46
N ARG A 291 -0.45 22.82 -2.68
CA ARG A 291 0.93 23.29 -2.88
C ARG A 291 1.08 24.76 -2.59
#